data_62c68b6f6567d89731a832517715e753
#
_entry.id   62c68b6f6567d89731a832517715e753
#
_cell.length_a   1.000
_cell.length_b   1.000
_cell.length_c   1.000
_cell.angle_alpha   90.00
_cell.angle_beta   90.00
_cell.angle_gamma   90.00
#
_symmetry.space_group_name_H-M   'P 1'
#
loop_
_entity.id
_entity.type
_entity.pdbx_description
1 polymer ?
#
loop_
_entity_poly.entity_id
_entity_poly.type
_entity_poly.pdbx_seq_one_letter_code
_entity_poly.pdbx_strand_id
1 'polypeptide(L)'
;MKNILLCLFIVFSATIQAQKIKVACVGNSVTYGHGIENREKNSYPAQLQRMLGNEYEVANFGKSGATLLRKGHRPYNEQEECKAALDFAADRVVIHLGLNDTDPRDWPNYRDDFTKDYLILIDAFRQANPKCEIWICRLTPISPRHTRFKSGTRDWYWQIQQNIEDIAVLAHTGLIDLHTELYDRPDLLPDALHPTAEGAGIIARTVYRALTGNYGGLQMPVIYSDNMVLQREKPLRIAGTAN
;
A
#
# COMPACT_ATOMS: atom_id res chain seq x y z
N MET A 1 68.07 18.34 -26.44
CA MET A 1 67.22 18.30 -25.25
C MET A 1 65.78 18.20 -25.71
N LYS A 2 65.16 17.02 -25.60
CA LYS A 2 63.77 16.74 -26.00
C LYS A 2 62.88 16.79 -24.73
N ASN A 3 62.02 17.84 -24.64
CA ASN A 3 61.03 17.93 -23.57
C ASN A 3 59.85 17.01 -23.87
N ILE A 4 59.69 15.95 -23.05
CA ILE A 4 58.52 15.09 -23.10
C ILE A 4 57.47 15.71 -22.19
N LEU A 5 56.38 16.22 -22.80
CA LEU A 5 55.20 16.72 -22.11
C LEU A 5 54.33 15.51 -21.73
N LEU A 6 54.29 15.19 -20.43
CA LEU A 6 53.45 14.10 -19.88
C LEU A 6 52.04 14.67 -19.62
N CYS A 7 51.11 14.37 -20.52
CA CYS A 7 49.68 14.71 -20.28
C CYS A 7 49.06 13.69 -19.32
N LEU A 8 48.80 14.13 -18.08
CA LEU A 8 48.09 13.34 -17.10
C LEU A 8 46.57 13.38 -17.40
N PHE A 9 46.03 12.31 -17.95
CA PHE A 9 44.58 12.17 -18.11
C PHE A 9 43.96 11.75 -16.77
N ILE A 10 43.32 12.66 -16.07
CA ILE A 10 42.51 12.36 -14.91
C ILE A 10 41.15 11.84 -15.41
N VAL A 11 40.95 10.54 -15.36
CA VAL A 11 39.63 9.92 -15.64
C VAL A 11 38.75 10.12 -14.41
N PHE A 12 37.85 11.07 -14.48
CA PHE A 12 36.79 11.22 -13.49
C PHE A 12 35.76 10.09 -13.71
N SER A 13 35.87 9.03 -12.93
CA SER A 13 34.82 8.00 -12.86
C SER A 13 33.65 8.58 -12.07
N ALA A 14 32.70 9.22 -12.74
CA ALA A 14 31.43 9.55 -12.14
C ALA A 14 30.66 8.23 -11.89
N THR A 15 30.57 7.81 -10.65
CA THR A 15 29.65 6.74 -10.24
C THR A 15 28.23 7.28 -10.43
N ILE A 16 27.55 6.88 -11.50
CA ILE A 16 26.11 7.12 -11.65
C ILE A 16 25.44 6.22 -10.62
N GLN A 17 25.08 6.80 -9.47
CA GLN A 17 24.24 6.10 -8.51
C GLN A 17 22.85 6.03 -9.12
N ALA A 18 22.34 4.82 -9.38
CA ALA A 18 21.00 4.62 -9.90
C ALA A 18 20.00 5.29 -8.95
N GLN A 19 19.06 6.06 -9.51
CA GLN A 19 18.00 6.69 -8.74
C GLN A 19 17.12 5.60 -8.12
N LYS A 20 16.88 5.72 -6.82
CA LYS A 20 16.01 4.76 -6.10
C LYS A 20 14.56 4.89 -6.55
N ILE A 21 13.86 3.76 -6.58
CA ILE A 21 12.41 3.73 -6.81
C ILE A 21 11.72 4.20 -5.52
N LYS A 22 11.00 5.30 -5.61
CA LYS A 22 10.28 5.89 -4.47
C LYS A 22 8.93 5.23 -4.26
N VAL A 23 8.65 4.81 -3.03
CA VAL A 23 7.37 4.21 -2.63
C VAL A 23 6.74 5.05 -1.52
N ALA A 24 5.58 5.65 -1.78
CA ALA A 24 4.81 6.37 -0.78
C ALA A 24 3.75 5.45 -0.16
N CYS A 25 3.84 5.22 1.15
CA CYS A 25 2.80 4.55 1.93
C CYS A 25 1.87 5.61 2.54
N VAL A 26 0.73 5.80 1.92
CA VAL A 26 -0.30 6.78 2.27
C VAL A 26 -1.40 6.11 3.08
N GLY A 27 -1.86 6.72 4.18
CA GLY A 27 -2.93 6.10 4.94
C GLY A 27 -3.20 6.71 6.31
N ASN A 28 -3.88 5.92 7.12
CA ASN A 28 -4.33 6.28 8.46
C ASN A 28 -3.37 5.74 9.56
N SER A 29 -3.92 5.45 10.74
CA SER A 29 -3.18 4.93 11.90
C SER A 29 -2.51 3.58 11.64
N VAL A 30 -3.05 2.73 10.77
CA VAL A 30 -2.42 1.45 10.38
C VAL A 30 -1.12 1.71 9.62
N THR A 31 -1.15 2.63 8.66
CA THR A 31 0.05 3.04 7.91
C THR A 31 1.04 3.76 8.82
N TYR A 32 0.56 4.65 9.67
CA TYR A 32 1.38 5.33 10.69
C TYR A 32 2.13 4.33 11.58
N GLY A 33 1.50 3.21 11.95
CA GLY A 33 2.01 2.24 12.91
C GLY A 33 1.59 2.57 14.35
N HIS A 34 0.31 2.96 14.55
CA HIS A 34 -0.21 3.28 15.87
C HIS A 34 -0.14 2.07 16.80
N GLY A 35 0.37 2.29 18.03
CA GLY A 35 0.51 1.24 19.05
C GLY A 35 1.70 0.29 18.85
N ILE A 36 2.49 0.45 17.79
CA ILE A 36 3.67 -0.38 17.53
C ILE A 36 4.91 0.21 18.20
N GLU A 37 5.56 -0.57 19.05
CA GLU A 37 6.86 -0.21 19.62
C GLU A 37 7.93 -0.11 18.53
N ASN A 38 8.82 0.88 18.66
CA ASN A 38 9.86 1.18 17.67
C ASN A 38 9.27 1.27 16.26
N ARG A 39 8.23 2.09 16.12
CA ARG A 39 7.47 2.30 14.88
C ARG A 39 8.35 2.53 13.66
N GLU A 40 9.47 3.23 13.82
CA GLU A 40 10.46 3.53 12.77
C GLU A 40 11.10 2.26 12.18
N LYS A 41 11.02 1.15 12.92
CA LYS A 41 11.52 -0.16 12.48
C LYS A 41 10.40 -1.15 12.21
N ASN A 42 9.29 -1.05 12.94
CA ASN A 42 8.28 -2.12 13.01
C ASN A 42 6.94 -1.79 12.35
N SER A 43 6.69 -0.54 11.92
CA SER A 43 5.54 -0.21 11.07
C SER A 43 5.64 -0.94 9.72
N TYR A 44 4.51 -1.17 9.03
CA TYR A 44 4.56 -1.89 7.76
C TYR A 44 5.42 -1.18 6.70
N PRO A 45 5.45 0.17 6.57
CA PRO A 45 6.34 0.82 5.61
C PRO A 45 7.82 0.58 5.91
N ALA A 46 8.20 0.59 7.20
CA ALA A 46 9.58 0.30 7.60
C ALA A 46 9.97 -1.16 7.34
N GLN A 47 9.05 -2.10 7.54
CA GLN A 47 9.28 -3.51 7.21
C GLN A 47 9.32 -3.72 5.70
N LEU A 48 8.46 -3.03 4.93
CA LEU A 48 8.47 -3.03 3.47
C LEU A 48 9.80 -2.51 2.92
N GLN A 49 10.36 -1.43 3.49
CA GLN A 49 11.68 -0.92 3.10
C GLN A 49 12.76 -1.99 3.22
N ARG A 50 12.77 -2.76 4.31
CA ARG A 50 13.74 -3.86 4.48
C ARG A 50 13.57 -4.98 3.45
N MET A 51 12.33 -5.29 3.07
CA MET A 51 12.05 -6.32 2.07
C MET A 51 12.43 -5.89 0.66
N LEU A 52 12.19 -4.62 0.32
CA LEU A 52 12.50 -4.05 -0.99
C LEU A 52 14.00 -3.75 -1.17
N GLY A 53 14.75 -3.58 -0.08
CA GLY A 53 16.20 -3.35 -0.12
C GLY A 53 16.59 -1.91 -0.52
N ASN A 54 17.85 -1.75 -0.92
CA ASN A 54 18.48 -0.46 -1.12
C ASN A 54 18.12 0.22 -2.46
N GLU A 55 17.54 -0.50 -3.38
CA GLU A 55 17.09 0.03 -4.68
C GLU A 55 15.80 0.85 -4.54
N TYR A 56 15.14 0.76 -3.38
CA TYR A 56 13.91 1.46 -3.08
C TYR A 56 14.10 2.47 -1.95
N GLU A 57 13.24 3.48 -1.95
CA GLU A 57 13.08 4.46 -0.88
C GLU A 57 11.61 4.47 -0.47
N VAL A 58 11.28 3.84 0.68
CA VAL A 58 9.92 3.76 1.20
C VAL A 58 9.68 4.82 2.25
N ALA A 59 8.68 5.68 2.04
CA ALA A 59 8.30 6.73 2.97
C ALA A 59 6.92 6.46 3.59
N ASN A 60 6.78 6.75 4.88
CA ASN A 60 5.55 6.59 5.65
C ASN A 60 4.83 7.93 5.77
N PHE A 61 3.70 8.07 5.09
CA PHE A 61 2.81 9.22 5.12
C PHE A 61 1.47 8.89 5.80
N GLY A 62 1.50 8.01 6.79
CA GLY A 62 0.34 7.66 7.60
C GLY A 62 -0.02 8.74 8.60
N LYS A 63 -1.32 9.08 8.70
CA LYS A 63 -1.87 10.01 9.70
C LYS A 63 -2.95 9.31 10.53
N SER A 64 -2.69 9.13 11.84
CA SER A 64 -3.68 8.52 12.74
C SER A 64 -5.00 9.29 12.73
N GLY A 65 -6.10 8.57 12.56
CA GLY A 65 -7.44 9.15 12.54
C GLY A 65 -7.86 9.78 11.21
N ALA A 66 -6.98 9.81 10.19
CA ALA A 66 -7.31 10.44 8.92
C ALA A 66 -8.43 9.70 8.17
N THR A 67 -9.35 10.46 7.61
CA THR A 67 -10.43 10.03 6.73
C THR A 67 -10.06 10.26 5.27
N LEU A 68 -10.63 9.44 4.37
CA LEU A 68 -10.59 9.72 2.95
C LEU A 68 -11.52 10.88 2.58
N LEU A 69 -12.76 10.82 3.13
CA LEU A 69 -13.77 11.85 2.91
C LEU A 69 -13.22 13.24 3.24
N ARG A 70 -13.29 14.15 2.28
CA ARG A 70 -12.82 15.53 2.43
C ARG A 70 -13.65 16.37 3.38
N LYS A 71 -14.89 15.95 3.64
CA LYS A 71 -15.78 16.51 4.66
C LYS A 71 -15.76 15.72 5.96
N GLY A 72 -14.92 14.69 6.05
CA GLY A 72 -14.79 13.88 7.25
C GLY A 72 -14.21 14.65 8.43
N HIS A 73 -14.25 14.04 9.62
CA HIS A 73 -13.80 14.70 10.85
C HIS A 73 -12.28 14.98 10.90
N ARG A 74 -11.49 14.33 10.04
CA ARG A 74 -10.03 14.57 9.86
C ARG A 74 -9.60 14.25 8.43
N PRO A 75 -9.92 15.10 7.46
CA PRO A 75 -9.62 14.83 6.06
C PRO A 75 -8.12 14.68 5.79
N TYR A 76 -7.72 13.59 5.12
CA TYR A 76 -6.30 13.33 4.82
C TYR A 76 -5.70 14.41 3.91
N ASN A 77 -6.47 14.92 2.96
CA ASN A 77 -6.03 15.97 2.05
C ASN A 77 -5.65 17.30 2.74
N GLU A 78 -6.05 17.51 3.98
CA GLU A 78 -5.71 18.69 4.79
C GLU A 78 -4.53 18.45 5.75
N GLN A 79 -3.97 17.23 5.76
CA GLN A 79 -2.87 16.89 6.65
C GLN A 79 -1.51 17.18 6.00
N GLU A 80 -0.52 17.55 6.82
CA GLU A 80 0.86 17.76 6.36
C GLU A 80 1.44 16.50 5.71
N GLU A 81 1.03 15.32 6.16
CA GLU A 81 1.43 14.05 5.59
C GLU A 81 0.96 13.87 4.14
N CYS A 82 -0.21 14.40 3.79
CA CYS A 82 -0.69 14.40 2.40
C CYS A 82 0.19 15.29 1.52
N LYS A 83 0.47 16.51 1.99
CA LYS A 83 1.33 17.44 1.28
C LYS A 83 2.72 16.83 1.07
N ALA A 84 3.32 16.31 2.14
CA ALA A 84 4.63 15.67 2.07
C ALA A 84 4.65 14.46 1.11
N ALA A 85 3.56 13.67 1.06
CA ALA A 85 3.44 12.56 0.12
C ALA A 85 3.39 13.01 -1.34
N LEU A 86 2.69 14.11 -1.63
CA LEU A 86 2.64 14.70 -2.97
C LEU A 86 4.00 15.32 -3.36
N ASP A 87 4.64 16.06 -2.45
CA ASP A 87 5.96 16.65 -2.67
C ASP A 87 7.06 15.57 -2.87
N PHE A 88 6.88 14.38 -2.28
CA PHE A 88 7.78 13.24 -2.46
C PHE A 88 7.79 12.72 -3.90
N ALA A 89 6.71 12.94 -4.66
CA ALA A 89 6.57 12.56 -6.08
C ALA A 89 6.99 11.10 -6.33
N ALA A 90 6.35 10.17 -5.62
CA ALA A 90 6.70 8.75 -5.62
C ALA A 90 6.49 8.08 -6.99
N ASP A 91 7.30 7.05 -7.29
CA ASP A 91 7.11 6.18 -8.45
C ASP A 91 5.99 5.16 -8.21
N ARG A 92 5.78 4.77 -6.95
CA ARG A 92 4.71 3.87 -6.51
C ARG A 92 4.01 4.43 -5.29
N VAL A 93 2.69 4.43 -5.32
CA VAL A 93 1.84 4.94 -4.23
C VAL A 93 0.93 3.82 -3.74
N VAL A 94 0.97 3.54 -2.44
CA VAL A 94 0.09 2.56 -1.78
C VAL A 94 -0.84 3.31 -0.85
N ILE A 95 -2.16 3.26 -1.09
CA ILE A 95 -3.16 4.04 -0.36
C ILE A 95 -4.03 3.11 0.49
N HIS A 96 -3.99 3.28 1.81
CA HIS A 96 -4.85 2.58 2.78
C HIS A 96 -5.67 3.61 3.58
N LEU A 97 -6.75 4.12 3.00
CA LEU A 97 -7.70 5.07 3.58
C LEU A 97 -9.14 4.55 3.46
N GLY A 98 -10.02 5.04 4.31
CA GLY A 98 -11.42 4.62 4.38
C GLY A 98 -11.82 4.02 5.73
N LEU A 99 -10.85 3.56 6.54
CA LEU A 99 -11.14 2.88 7.81
C LEU A 99 -11.79 3.83 8.84
N ASN A 100 -11.34 5.09 8.91
CA ASN A 100 -11.90 6.09 9.81
C ASN A 100 -13.20 6.69 9.29
N ASP A 101 -13.47 6.55 8.01
CA ASP A 101 -14.71 6.98 7.36
C ASP A 101 -15.93 6.17 7.86
N THR A 102 -15.70 5.02 8.50
CA THR A 102 -16.74 4.26 9.23
C THR A 102 -17.29 4.99 10.47
N ASP A 103 -16.78 6.18 10.80
CA ASP A 103 -17.30 6.99 11.93
C ASP A 103 -18.73 7.46 11.64
N PRO A 104 -19.64 7.43 12.64
CA PRO A 104 -21.00 7.95 12.48
C PRO A 104 -21.10 9.43 12.09
N ARG A 105 -20.04 10.20 12.29
CA ARG A 105 -19.97 11.60 11.86
C ARG A 105 -19.73 11.75 10.36
N ASP A 106 -19.16 10.72 9.74
CA ASP A 106 -18.66 10.76 8.37
C ASP A 106 -19.57 10.00 7.40
N TRP A 107 -19.60 8.67 7.47
CA TRP A 107 -20.24 7.82 6.45
C TRP A 107 -21.73 8.13 6.23
N PRO A 108 -22.57 8.19 7.26
CA PRO A 108 -23.99 8.45 7.04
C PRO A 108 -24.28 9.78 6.36
N ASN A 109 -23.35 10.75 6.49
CA ASN A 109 -23.56 12.11 6.02
C ASN A 109 -22.92 12.38 4.65
N TYR A 110 -21.80 11.68 4.33
CA TYR A 110 -20.95 12.03 3.18
C TYR A 110 -20.60 10.84 2.28
N ARG A 111 -21.21 9.67 2.47
CA ARG A 111 -20.88 8.45 1.70
C ARG A 111 -20.93 8.65 0.18
N ASP A 112 -21.83 9.48 -0.29
CA ASP A 112 -22.00 9.72 -1.73
C ASP A 112 -20.83 10.51 -2.34
N ASP A 113 -20.01 11.17 -1.51
CA ASP A 113 -18.80 11.86 -1.92
C ASP A 113 -17.56 10.91 -1.99
N PHE A 114 -17.62 9.68 -1.40
CA PHE A 114 -16.45 8.84 -1.18
C PHE A 114 -15.69 8.49 -2.46
N THR A 115 -16.39 8.01 -3.47
CA THR A 115 -15.76 7.67 -4.76
C THR A 115 -15.12 8.90 -5.40
N LYS A 116 -15.82 10.03 -5.40
CA LYS A 116 -15.31 11.28 -5.96
C LYS A 116 -14.06 11.76 -5.22
N ASP A 117 -14.08 11.75 -3.91
CA ASP A 117 -12.97 12.21 -3.07
C ASP A 117 -11.74 11.29 -3.25
N TYR A 118 -11.96 9.98 -3.42
CA TYR A 118 -10.87 9.03 -3.70
C TYR A 118 -10.24 9.29 -5.07
N LEU A 119 -11.05 9.50 -6.10
CA LEU A 119 -10.56 9.83 -7.44
C LEU A 119 -9.76 11.13 -7.45
N ILE A 120 -10.19 12.14 -6.70
CA ILE A 120 -9.44 13.40 -6.55
C ILE A 120 -8.05 13.14 -5.92
N LEU A 121 -7.97 12.28 -4.90
CA LEU A 121 -6.69 11.93 -4.28
C LEU A 121 -5.77 11.17 -5.26
N ILE A 122 -6.31 10.20 -6.00
CA ILE A 122 -5.58 9.45 -7.03
C ILE A 122 -5.02 10.41 -8.09
N ASP A 123 -5.86 11.32 -8.57
CA ASP A 123 -5.46 12.30 -9.58
C ASP A 123 -4.41 13.27 -9.07
N ALA A 124 -4.45 13.66 -7.80
CA ALA A 124 -3.40 14.49 -7.19
C ALA A 124 -2.03 13.80 -7.22
N PHE A 125 -1.95 12.49 -6.95
CA PHE A 125 -0.70 11.73 -7.07
C PHE A 125 -0.25 11.61 -8.53
N ARG A 126 -1.16 11.41 -9.47
CA ARG A 126 -0.84 11.39 -10.92
C ARG A 126 -0.34 12.73 -11.42
N GLN A 127 -0.84 13.83 -10.86
CA GLN A 127 -0.33 15.18 -11.19
C GLN A 127 1.07 15.40 -10.60
N ALA A 128 1.34 14.90 -9.38
CA ALA A 128 2.65 15.00 -8.76
C ALA A 128 3.72 14.18 -9.51
N ASN A 129 3.37 12.99 -10.01
CA ASN A 129 4.20 12.16 -10.88
C ASN A 129 3.31 11.43 -11.90
N PRO A 130 3.25 11.87 -13.17
CA PRO A 130 2.42 11.25 -14.21
C PRO A 130 2.77 9.79 -14.53
N LYS A 131 3.93 9.30 -14.09
CA LYS A 131 4.38 7.92 -14.29
C LYS A 131 4.15 7.04 -13.06
N CYS A 132 3.57 7.58 -11.98
CA CYS A 132 3.39 6.81 -10.76
C CYS A 132 2.41 5.65 -10.97
N GLU A 133 2.78 4.49 -10.44
CA GLU A 133 1.89 3.35 -10.28
C GLU A 133 1.12 3.51 -8.97
N ILE A 134 -0.21 3.45 -9.02
CA ILE A 134 -1.06 3.61 -7.84
C ILE A 134 -1.71 2.28 -7.49
N TRP A 135 -1.60 1.93 -6.22
CA TRP A 135 -2.22 0.77 -5.60
C TRP A 135 -3.12 1.23 -4.47
N ILE A 136 -4.38 0.84 -4.50
CA ILE A 136 -5.31 1.08 -3.41
C ILE A 136 -5.55 -0.21 -2.64
N CYS A 137 -5.83 -0.10 -1.35
CA CYS A 137 -5.91 -1.26 -0.47
C CYS A 137 -7.35 -1.51 -0.02
N ARG A 138 -7.80 -2.76 -0.06
CA ARG A 138 -8.89 -3.20 0.79
C ARG A 138 -8.48 -2.97 2.25
N LEU A 139 -9.44 -2.52 3.04
CA LEU A 139 -9.18 -2.15 4.44
C LEU A 139 -8.78 -3.37 5.28
N THR A 140 -7.85 -3.18 6.19
CA THR A 140 -7.58 -4.16 7.25
C THR A 140 -8.84 -4.44 8.05
N PRO A 141 -9.04 -5.67 8.59
CA PRO A 141 -10.25 -6.00 9.33
C PRO A 141 -10.37 -5.18 10.62
N ILE A 142 -11.62 -4.86 10.98
CA ILE A 142 -11.97 -4.41 12.33
C ILE A 142 -12.60 -5.61 13.04
N SER A 143 -12.04 -6.01 14.18
CA SER A 143 -12.62 -7.12 14.95
C SER A 143 -14.03 -6.77 15.45
N PRO A 144 -14.96 -7.73 15.45
CA PRO A 144 -16.30 -7.54 16.02
C PRO A 144 -16.31 -7.09 17.49
N ARG A 145 -15.20 -7.24 18.20
CA ARG A 145 -15.03 -6.79 19.60
C ARG A 145 -14.80 -5.29 19.71
N HIS A 146 -14.43 -4.60 18.61
CA HIS A 146 -14.20 -3.17 18.62
C HIS A 146 -15.49 -2.40 18.87
N THR A 147 -15.45 -1.41 19.76
CA THR A 147 -16.63 -0.62 20.13
C THR A 147 -17.27 0.12 18.95
N ARG A 148 -16.48 0.47 17.96
CA ARG A 148 -16.94 1.10 16.70
C ARG A 148 -17.81 0.16 15.86
N PHE A 149 -17.67 -1.17 16.01
CA PHE A 149 -18.45 -2.16 15.26
C PHE A 149 -19.86 -2.40 15.84
N LYS A 150 -20.36 -1.47 16.61
CA LYS A 150 -21.75 -1.48 17.07
C LYS A 150 -22.60 -0.76 16.03
N SER A 151 -23.80 -1.29 15.77
CA SER A 151 -24.86 -0.73 14.93
C SER A 151 -24.44 0.06 13.67
N GLY A 152 -24.69 -0.47 12.50
CA GLY A 152 -24.48 0.17 11.20
C GLY A 152 -23.02 0.25 10.73
N THR A 153 -22.06 0.45 11.64
CA THR A 153 -20.65 0.62 11.28
C THR A 153 -20.07 -0.61 10.54
N ARG A 154 -20.52 -1.83 10.86
CA ARG A 154 -20.14 -3.03 10.13
C ARG A 154 -20.60 -2.98 8.68
N ASP A 155 -21.84 -2.56 8.44
CA ASP A 155 -22.40 -2.45 7.11
C ASP A 155 -21.69 -1.33 6.34
N TRP A 156 -21.35 -0.22 6.98
CA TRP A 156 -20.60 0.88 6.38
C TRP A 156 -19.19 0.44 5.99
N TYR A 157 -18.53 -0.36 6.83
CA TYR A 157 -17.22 -0.93 6.52
C TYR A 157 -17.28 -1.76 5.20
N TRP A 158 -18.29 -2.62 5.04
CA TRP A 158 -18.45 -3.41 3.83
C TRP A 158 -18.84 -2.57 2.61
N GLN A 159 -19.64 -1.52 2.80
CA GLN A 159 -19.91 -0.56 1.74
C GLN A 159 -18.65 0.14 1.27
N ILE A 160 -17.79 0.55 2.20
CA ILE A 160 -16.49 1.18 1.87
C ILE A 160 -15.58 0.19 1.14
N GLN A 161 -15.51 -1.07 1.59
CA GLN A 161 -14.75 -2.13 0.90
C GLN A 161 -15.19 -2.26 -0.56
N GLN A 162 -16.49 -2.34 -0.81
CA GLN A 162 -17.04 -2.43 -2.16
C GLN A 162 -16.71 -1.19 -2.99
N ASN A 163 -16.86 0.00 -2.42
CA ASN A 163 -16.46 1.24 -3.12
C ASN A 163 -14.97 1.22 -3.51
N ILE A 164 -14.08 0.74 -2.63
CA ILE A 164 -12.64 0.65 -2.92
C ILE A 164 -12.39 -0.29 -4.10
N GLU A 165 -13.06 -1.45 -4.14
CA GLU A 165 -12.95 -2.40 -5.26
C GLU A 165 -13.43 -1.78 -6.58
N ASP A 166 -14.58 -1.11 -6.55
CA ASP A 166 -15.14 -0.43 -7.72
C ASP A 166 -14.23 0.72 -8.20
N ILE A 167 -13.64 1.48 -7.26
CA ILE A 167 -12.69 2.56 -7.56
C ILE A 167 -11.41 2.01 -8.20
N ALA A 168 -10.91 0.85 -7.75
CA ALA A 168 -9.74 0.24 -8.36
C ALA A 168 -9.95 -0.04 -9.85
N VAL A 169 -11.13 -0.55 -10.21
CA VAL A 169 -11.51 -0.78 -11.59
C VAL A 169 -11.68 0.54 -12.35
N LEU A 170 -12.44 1.47 -11.78
CA LEU A 170 -12.77 2.75 -12.41
C LEU A 170 -11.54 3.61 -12.69
N ALA A 171 -10.61 3.65 -11.73
CA ALA A 171 -9.39 4.45 -11.82
C ALA A 171 -8.21 3.70 -12.45
N HIS A 172 -8.38 2.43 -12.83
CA HIS A 172 -7.29 1.59 -13.35
C HIS A 172 -6.07 1.57 -12.43
N THR A 173 -6.29 1.36 -11.13
CA THR A 173 -5.24 1.17 -10.14
C THR A 173 -5.03 -0.30 -9.83
N GLY A 174 -3.89 -0.64 -9.22
CA GLY A 174 -3.76 -1.94 -8.55
C GLY A 174 -4.66 -2.01 -7.32
N LEU A 175 -5.08 -3.21 -6.95
CA LEU A 175 -5.81 -3.49 -5.71
C LEU A 175 -5.00 -4.45 -4.84
N ILE A 176 -4.79 -4.09 -3.57
CA ILE A 176 -4.10 -4.93 -2.59
C ILE A 176 -5.09 -5.37 -1.53
N ASP A 177 -5.23 -6.67 -1.33
CA ASP A 177 -6.11 -7.21 -0.29
C ASP A 177 -5.37 -7.28 1.07
N LEU A 178 -5.56 -6.26 1.91
CA LEU A 178 -5.06 -6.26 3.29
C LEU A 178 -6.05 -6.85 4.30
N HIS A 179 -7.24 -7.23 3.83
CA HIS A 179 -8.28 -7.80 4.68
C HIS A 179 -8.05 -9.29 4.97
N THR A 180 -7.93 -10.09 3.91
CA THR A 180 -7.97 -11.55 3.98
C THR A 180 -6.86 -12.14 4.86
N GLU A 181 -5.63 -11.66 4.72
CA GLU A 181 -4.47 -12.17 5.47
C GLU A 181 -4.56 -11.92 7.00
N LEU A 182 -5.37 -10.94 7.42
CA LEU A 182 -5.52 -10.57 8.83
C LEU A 182 -6.89 -10.97 9.42
N TYR A 183 -7.84 -11.37 8.58
CA TYR A 183 -9.23 -11.61 9.01
C TYR A 183 -9.33 -12.69 10.10
N ASP A 184 -8.62 -13.77 9.95
CA ASP A 184 -8.62 -14.90 10.89
C ASP A 184 -7.52 -14.78 11.97
N ARG A 185 -6.89 -13.61 12.08
CA ARG A 185 -5.81 -13.31 13.03
C ARG A 185 -6.18 -12.18 14.01
N PRO A 186 -7.30 -12.31 14.76
CA PRO A 186 -7.68 -11.31 15.76
C PRO A 186 -6.66 -11.15 16.90
N ASP A 187 -5.79 -12.13 17.10
CA ASP A 187 -4.64 -12.08 18.01
C ASP A 187 -3.63 -10.99 17.64
N LEU A 188 -3.55 -10.66 16.36
CA LEU A 188 -2.68 -9.59 15.84
C LEU A 188 -3.30 -8.19 15.91
N LEU A 189 -4.53 -8.07 16.38
CA LEU A 189 -5.28 -6.82 16.55
C LEU A 189 -5.65 -6.63 18.03
N PRO A 190 -4.69 -6.28 18.92
CA PRO A 190 -4.89 -6.29 20.37
C PRO A 190 -6.00 -5.34 20.85
N ASP A 191 -6.16 -4.19 20.20
CA ASP A 191 -7.27 -3.25 20.44
C ASP A 191 -8.45 -3.46 19.49
N ALA A 192 -8.46 -4.60 18.78
CA ALA A 192 -9.46 -5.00 17.81
C ALA A 192 -9.47 -4.16 16.50
N LEU A 193 -8.44 -3.35 16.27
CA LEU A 193 -8.32 -2.45 15.12
C LEU A 193 -6.88 -2.32 14.59
N HIS A 194 -5.93 -2.01 15.47
CA HIS A 194 -4.56 -1.73 15.06
C HIS A 194 -3.69 -3.00 15.12
N PRO A 195 -2.91 -3.27 14.06
CA PRO A 195 -2.07 -4.46 14.03
C PRO A 195 -0.85 -4.33 14.97
N THR A 196 -0.43 -5.46 15.52
CA THR A 196 0.88 -5.60 16.15
C THR A 196 2.00 -5.44 15.13
N ALA A 197 3.27 -5.43 15.58
CA ALA A 197 4.43 -5.47 14.69
C ALA A 197 4.42 -6.71 13.75
N GLU A 198 3.95 -7.86 14.23
CA GLU A 198 3.76 -9.06 13.40
C GLU A 198 2.67 -8.86 12.35
N GLY A 199 1.51 -8.30 12.75
CA GLY A 199 0.43 -7.95 11.81
C GLY A 199 0.88 -6.92 10.77
N ALA A 200 1.66 -5.93 11.17
CA ALA A 200 2.30 -4.99 10.25
C ALA A 200 3.28 -5.68 9.27
N GLY A 201 3.94 -6.76 9.71
CA GLY A 201 4.78 -7.60 8.86
C GLY A 201 3.98 -8.37 7.81
N ILE A 202 2.77 -8.83 8.13
CA ILE A 202 1.86 -9.43 7.17
C ILE A 202 1.47 -8.40 6.11
N ILE A 203 1.05 -7.20 6.52
CA ILE A 203 0.73 -6.09 5.61
C ILE A 203 1.93 -5.81 4.69
N ALA A 204 3.13 -5.68 5.25
CA ALA A 204 4.34 -5.41 4.48
C ALA A 204 4.61 -6.48 3.41
N ARG A 205 4.45 -7.77 3.74
CA ARG A 205 4.61 -8.87 2.77
C ARG A 205 3.56 -8.82 1.67
N THR A 206 2.32 -8.54 2.02
CA THR A 206 1.22 -8.43 1.03
C THR A 206 1.47 -7.27 0.06
N VAL A 207 1.89 -6.11 0.58
CA VAL A 207 2.30 -4.97 -0.26
C VAL A 207 3.52 -5.30 -1.11
N TYR A 208 4.55 -5.93 -0.52
CA TYR A 208 5.75 -6.36 -1.24
C TYR A 208 5.42 -7.25 -2.43
N ARG A 209 4.58 -8.27 -2.23
CA ARG A 209 4.12 -9.18 -3.28
C ARG A 209 3.42 -8.42 -4.41
N ALA A 210 2.52 -7.51 -4.06
CA ALA A 210 1.80 -6.71 -5.04
C ALA A 210 2.73 -5.82 -5.87
N LEU A 211 3.69 -5.14 -5.22
CA LEU A 211 4.59 -4.23 -5.91
C LEU A 211 5.64 -4.94 -6.77
N THR A 212 6.08 -6.13 -6.39
CA THR A 212 7.21 -6.83 -7.05
C THR A 212 6.77 -7.99 -7.93
N GLY A 213 5.56 -8.50 -7.76
CA GLY A 213 5.12 -9.77 -8.34
C GLY A 213 5.82 -10.99 -7.72
N ASN A 214 6.64 -10.80 -6.67
CA ASN A 214 7.35 -11.87 -5.99
C ASN A 214 6.52 -12.41 -4.82
N TYR A 215 5.84 -13.49 -5.05
CA TYR A 215 5.02 -14.16 -4.04
C TYR A 215 5.81 -15.12 -3.16
N GLY A 216 7.09 -15.33 -3.45
CA GLY A 216 7.91 -16.37 -2.83
C GLY A 216 7.43 -17.78 -3.22
N GLY A 217 8.28 -18.80 -3.04
CA GLY A 217 7.88 -20.16 -3.34
C GLY A 217 7.80 -20.50 -4.83
N LEU A 218 6.81 -21.31 -5.21
CA LEU A 218 6.69 -21.81 -6.58
C LEU A 218 6.12 -20.74 -7.52
N GLN A 219 6.90 -20.33 -8.50
CA GLN A 219 6.42 -19.51 -9.61
C GLN A 219 5.93 -20.40 -10.75
N MET A 220 4.68 -20.22 -11.12
CA MET A 220 4.06 -20.97 -12.21
C MET A 220 4.07 -20.13 -13.49
N PRO A 221 4.37 -20.73 -14.66
CA PRO A 221 4.12 -20.07 -15.95
C PRO A 221 2.70 -19.58 -16.10
N VAL A 222 2.50 -18.47 -16.83
CA VAL A 222 1.18 -17.84 -17.06
C VAL A 222 0.13 -18.79 -17.62
N ILE A 223 0.55 -19.88 -18.27
CA ILE A 223 -0.34 -20.93 -18.75
C ILE A 223 -1.16 -21.60 -17.64
N TYR A 224 -0.69 -21.51 -16.37
CA TYR A 224 -1.42 -21.99 -15.20
C TYR A 224 -2.11 -20.80 -14.53
N SER A 225 -3.09 -20.22 -15.17
CA SER A 225 -3.89 -19.11 -14.65
C SER A 225 -5.30 -19.56 -14.29
N ASP A 226 -6.03 -18.69 -13.63
CA ASP A 226 -7.46 -18.89 -13.38
C ASP A 226 -8.19 -19.10 -14.71
N ASN A 227 -9.18 -20.00 -14.70
CA ASN A 227 -9.97 -20.39 -15.88
C ASN A 227 -9.20 -21.14 -16.98
N MET A 228 -8.01 -21.69 -16.68
CA MET A 228 -7.35 -22.57 -17.65
C MET A 228 -8.19 -23.83 -17.93
N VAL A 229 -8.23 -24.26 -19.18
CA VAL A 229 -8.92 -25.48 -19.60
C VAL A 229 -7.91 -26.63 -19.62
N LEU A 230 -8.18 -27.67 -18.81
CA LEU A 230 -7.36 -28.87 -18.76
C LEU A 230 -8.04 -30.03 -19.48
N GLN A 231 -7.23 -30.84 -20.16
CA GLN A 231 -7.74 -32.04 -20.82
C GLN A 231 -8.10 -33.08 -19.76
N ARG A 232 -9.35 -33.53 -19.79
CA ARG A 232 -9.85 -34.58 -18.88
C ARG A 232 -9.11 -35.90 -19.13
N GLU A 233 -8.85 -36.62 -18.03
CA GLU A 233 -8.26 -37.98 -18.04
C GLU A 233 -6.83 -38.05 -18.66
N LYS A 234 -6.10 -36.95 -18.68
CA LYS A 234 -4.69 -36.91 -19.06
C LYS A 234 -3.81 -36.55 -17.87
N PRO A 235 -2.62 -37.12 -17.72
CA PRO A 235 -1.68 -36.72 -16.73
C PRO A 235 -1.33 -35.21 -16.89
N LEU A 236 -1.53 -34.43 -15.86
CA LEU A 236 -1.14 -33.03 -15.83
C LEU A 236 0.31 -32.92 -15.33
N ARG A 237 1.19 -32.40 -16.14
CA ARG A 237 2.55 -31.99 -15.71
C ARG A 237 2.49 -30.53 -15.31
N ILE A 238 2.71 -30.27 -14.02
CA ILE A 238 2.84 -28.93 -13.48
C ILE A 238 4.33 -28.64 -13.34
N ALA A 239 4.80 -27.57 -13.96
CA ALA A 239 6.17 -27.10 -13.86
C ALA A 239 6.19 -25.64 -13.41
N GLY A 240 7.17 -25.29 -12.63
CA GLY A 240 7.40 -23.94 -12.13
C GLY A 240 8.80 -23.80 -11.61
N THR A 241 9.17 -22.59 -11.22
CA THR A 241 10.45 -22.32 -10.54
C THR A 241 10.18 -22.01 -9.07
N ALA A 242 11.01 -22.49 -8.18
CA ALA A 242 11.00 -22.12 -6.76
C ALA A 242 12.13 -21.12 -6.50
N ASN A 243 11.82 -20.05 -5.75
CA ASN A 243 12.80 -19.06 -5.26
C ASN A 243 13.25 -19.44 -3.85
#